data_451a370a5e6a33acfc8512b2cc5251e9
#
_entry.id   451a370a5e6a33acfc8512b2cc5251e9
#
_cell.length_a   1.000
_cell.length_b   1.000
_cell.length_c   1.000
_cell.angle_alpha   90.00
_cell.angle_beta   90.00
_cell.angle_gamma   90.00
#
_symmetry.space_group_name_H-M   'P 1'
#
loop_
_entity.id
_entity.type
_entity.pdbx_description
1 polymer ?
#
loop_
_entity_poly.entity_id
_entity_poly.type
_entity_poly.pdbx_seq_one_letter_code
_entity_poly.pdbx_strand_id
1 'polypeptide(L)'
;IHWGDAEVAHLPESQLRPLRHRVQVVFQDPNRSLNPRRTVGQSLIEGAMNFGQSRQDAEALAADLMQQVRLPVEALKRYPSQFSGGQRQRLAIARALACRPQVLVADEAVSALDVSVQAQILTLLREVQDRLGLGLLFITHDLRVAAQLCDRVLVMHQGHIVEQGPTAQVYAQPSHAYTRRLLDAAPAALPAMEPVHS
;
A
#
# COMPACT_ATOMS: atom_id res chain seq x y z
N ILE A 1 -1.60 -7.71 -19.30
CA ILE A 1 -1.49 -6.58 -18.34
C ILE A 1 -1.04 -5.37 -19.13
N HIS A 2 -1.79 -4.27 -19.03
CA HIS A 2 -1.48 -3.03 -19.70
C HIS A 2 -1.06 -1.95 -18.70
N TRP A 3 -0.11 -1.11 -19.10
CA TRP A 3 0.30 0.10 -18.40
C TRP A 3 0.16 1.28 -19.37
N GLY A 4 -0.93 2.04 -19.25
CA GLY A 4 -1.37 2.94 -20.30
C GLY A 4 -1.62 2.15 -21.59
N ASP A 5 -1.01 2.57 -22.70
CA ASP A 5 -1.15 1.88 -24.00
C ASP A 5 -0.16 0.73 -24.20
N ALA A 6 0.77 0.52 -23.27
CA ALA A 6 1.79 -0.52 -23.39
C ALA A 6 1.36 -1.83 -22.72
N GLU A 7 1.39 -2.93 -23.46
CA GLU A 7 1.26 -4.26 -22.88
C GLU A 7 2.57 -4.65 -22.20
N VAL A 8 2.53 -4.91 -20.88
CA VAL A 8 3.72 -5.22 -20.08
C VAL A 8 3.88 -6.70 -19.72
N ALA A 9 2.86 -7.52 -19.98
CA ALA A 9 2.84 -8.93 -19.54
C ALA A 9 3.94 -9.79 -20.17
N HIS A 10 4.38 -9.45 -21.38
CA HIS A 10 5.35 -10.22 -22.16
C HIS A 10 6.65 -9.46 -22.43
N LEU A 11 6.86 -8.33 -21.76
CA LEU A 11 8.10 -7.57 -21.92
C LEU A 11 9.29 -8.34 -21.31
N PRO A 12 10.45 -8.34 -21.99
CA PRO A 12 11.68 -8.88 -21.42
C PRO A 12 12.12 -8.06 -20.20
N GLU A 13 12.89 -8.68 -19.30
CA GLU A 13 13.34 -8.08 -18.03
C GLU A 13 14.04 -6.73 -18.23
N SER A 14 14.82 -6.57 -19.30
CA SER A 14 15.50 -5.31 -19.63
C SER A 14 14.56 -4.14 -19.87
N GLN A 15 13.35 -4.40 -20.37
CA GLN A 15 12.30 -3.41 -20.61
C GLN A 15 11.38 -3.24 -19.39
N LEU A 16 11.18 -4.29 -18.58
CA LEU A 16 10.39 -4.23 -17.35
C LEU A 16 11.12 -3.49 -16.22
N ARG A 17 12.43 -3.67 -16.11
CA ARG A 17 13.24 -3.08 -15.04
C ARG A 17 13.07 -1.56 -14.90
N PRO A 18 13.11 -0.75 -15.98
CA PRO A 18 12.87 0.68 -15.88
C PRO A 18 11.45 1.07 -15.45
N LEU A 19 10.48 0.15 -15.60
CA LEU A 19 9.08 0.41 -15.24
C LEU A 19 8.75 0.04 -13.79
N ARG A 20 9.58 -0.79 -13.15
CA ARG A 20 9.30 -1.30 -11.80
C ARG A 20 9.21 -0.23 -10.71
N HIS A 21 9.86 0.93 -10.89
CA HIS A 21 9.70 2.02 -9.93
C HIS A 21 8.25 2.55 -9.89
N ARG A 22 7.53 2.46 -11.02
CA ARG A 22 6.15 2.98 -11.13
C ARG A 22 5.13 2.19 -10.33
N VAL A 23 5.42 0.90 -10.06
CA VAL A 23 4.57 0.03 -9.24
C VAL A 23 5.40 -0.52 -8.10
N GLN A 24 5.00 -0.22 -6.89
CA GLN A 24 5.67 -0.72 -5.69
C GLN A 24 4.70 -1.53 -4.83
N VAL A 25 5.23 -2.47 -4.07
CA VAL A 25 4.45 -3.38 -3.24
C VAL A 25 4.83 -3.21 -1.78
N VAL A 26 3.81 -3.09 -0.93
CA VAL A 26 3.92 -3.18 0.53
C VAL A 26 3.31 -4.51 0.95
N PHE A 27 4.12 -5.40 1.50
CA PHE A 27 3.71 -6.75 1.91
C PHE A 27 3.13 -6.76 3.32
N GLN A 28 2.37 -7.81 3.63
CA GLN A 28 1.84 -8.12 4.96
C GLN A 28 2.94 -8.17 6.04
N ASP A 29 4.04 -8.86 5.74
CA ASP A 29 5.20 -8.90 6.64
C ASP A 29 6.23 -7.83 6.22
N PRO A 30 6.40 -6.75 7.00
CA PRO A 30 7.37 -5.68 6.69
C PRO A 30 8.83 -6.17 6.70
N ASN A 31 9.12 -7.32 7.34
CA ASN A 31 10.47 -7.88 7.34
C ASN A 31 10.90 -8.35 5.94
N ARG A 32 9.95 -8.68 5.05
CA ARG A 32 10.24 -9.00 3.65
C ARG A 32 10.70 -7.78 2.85
N SER A 33 10.35 -6.58 3.31
CA SER A 33 10.68 -5.32 2.65
C SER A 33 11.96 -4.68 3.18
N LEU A 34 12.41 -5.03 4.38
CA LEU A 34 13.52 -4.38 5.07
C LEU A 34 14.66 -5.37 5.30
N ASN A 35 15.87 -5.03 4.81
CA ASN A 35 17.05 -5.84 5.08
C ASN A 35 17.49 -5.64 6.54
N PRO A 36 17.50 -6.68 7.41
CA PRO A 36 17.82 -6.55 8.82
C PRO A 36 19.29 -6.16 9.08
N ARG A 37 20.16 -6.31 8.10
CA ARG A 37 21.58 -5.98 8.19
C ARG A 37 21.92 -4.56 7.72
N ARG A 38 20.93 -3.81 7.26
CA ARG A 38 21.08 -2.42 6.80
C ARG A 38 20.32 -1.48 7.71
N THR A 39 20.81 -0.26 7.85
CA THR A 39 20.04 0.78 8.52
C THR A 39 18.81 1.16 7.70
N VAL A 40 17.84 1.77 8.36
CA VAL A 40 16.62 2.29 7.70
C VAL A 40 16.99 3.25 6.58
N GLY A 41 17.91 4.20 6.84
CA GLY A 41 18.38 5.15 5.82
C GLY A 41 18.95 4.45 4.59
N GLN A 42 19.83 3.46 4.79
CA GLN A 42 20.38 2.68 3.67
C GLN A 42 19.28 1.97 2.86
N SER A 43 18.25 1.47 3.53
CA SER A 43 17.14 0.77 2.86
C SER A 43 16.23 1.72 2.07
N LEU A 44 16.01 2.95 2.57
CA LEU A 44 15.19 3.95 1.91
C LEU A 44 15.88 4.52 0.66
N ILE A 45 17.18 4.85 0.75
CA ILE A 45 17.90 5.46 -0.37
C ILE A 45 18.21 4.47 -1.51
N GLU A 46 18.27 3.16 -1.22
CA GLU A 46 18.64 2.14 -2.20
C GLU A 46 17.73 2.17 -3.45
N GLY A 47 16.41 2.22 -3.23
CA GLY A 47 15.44 2.26 -4.33
C GLY A 47 15.61 3.51 -5.20
N ALA A 48 15.69 4.68 -4.57
CA ALA A 48 15.87 5.95 -5.26
C ALA A 48 17.18 6.01 -6.08
N MET A 49 18.28 5.54 -5.51
CA MET A 49 19.59 5.47 -6.19
C MET A 49 19.58 4.50 -7.36
N ASN A 50 18.92 3.34 -7.23
CA ASN A 50 18.81 2.34 -8.30
C ASN A 50 18.05 2.88 -9.54
N PHE A 51 17.23 3.91 -9.34
CA PHE A 51 16.50 4.60 -10.41
C PHE A 51 17.11 5.98 -10.77
N GLY A 52 18.40 6.18 -10.48
CA GLY A 52 19.20 7.28 -11.01
C GLY A 52 19.21 8.56 -10.18
N GLN A 53 18.66 8.57 -8.96
CA GLN A 53 18.80 9.72 -8.08
C GLN A 53 20.22 9.82 -7.51
N SER A 54 20.70 11.05 -7.30
CA SER A 54 21.95 11.26 -6.59
C SER A 54 21.82 10.81 -5.13
N ARG A 55 22.94 10.47 -4.49
CA ARG A 55 22.94 10.09 -3.07
C ARG A 55 22.40 11.22 -2.19
N GLN A 56 22.78 12.45 -2.47
CA GLN A 56 22.33 13.63 -1.73
C GLN A 56 20.80 13.80 -1.82
N ASP A 57 20.22 13.69 -3.03
CA ASP A 57 18.78 13.80 -3.22
C ASP A 57 18.04 12.63 -2.55
N ALA A 58 18.61 11.42 -2.62
CA ALA A 58 18.01 10.25 -1.97
C ALA A 58 18.05 10.35 -0.43
N GLU A 59 19.09 10.90 0.16
CA GLU A 59 19.19 11.17 1.60
C GLU A 59 18.19 12.25 2.05
N ALA A 60 18.03 13.33 1.26
CA ALA A 60 17.03 14.36 1.52
C ALA A 60 15.60 13.78 1.43
N LEU A 61 15.32 13.00 0.38
CA LEU A 61 14.05 12.30 0.22
C LEU A 61 13.77 11.33 1.38
N ALA A 62 14.78 10.59 1.85
CA ALA A 62 14.62 9.68 2.99
C ALA A 62 14.22 10.43 4.27
N ALA A 63 14.80 11.61 4.53
CA ALA A 63 14.44 12.44 5.67
C ALA A 63 12.99 12.94 5.58
N ASP A 64 12.56 13.39 4.41
CA ASP A 64 11.18 13.81 4.15
C ASP A 64 10.18 12.64 4.31
N LEU A 65 10.50 11.47 3.76
CA LEU A 65 9.68 10.27 3.90
C LEU A 65 9.52 9.83 5.36
N MET A 66 10.56 9.95 6.20
CA MET A 66 10.44 9.66 7.63
C MET A 66 9.39 10.55 8.31
N GLN A 67 9.39 11.85 8.00
CA GLN A 67 8.36 12.77 8.50
C GLN A 67 6.97 12.38 7.99
N GLN A 68 6.85 12.07 6.69
CA GLN A 68 5.59 11.66 6.08
C GLN A 68 4.98 10.42 6.75
N VAL A 69 5.80 9.44 7.13
CA VAL A 69 5.34 8.24 7.84
C VAL A 69 5.32 8.41 9.36
N ARG A 70 5.48 9.66 9.86
CA ARG A 70 5.42 10.03 11.29
C ARG A 70 6.45 9.30 12.14
N LEU A 71 7.68 9.20 11.63
CA LEU A 71 8.83 8.68 12.34
C LEU A 71 9.94 9.75 12.44
N PRO A 72 10.72 9.76 13.53
CA PRO A 72 11.80 10.74 13.69
C PRO A 72 12.93 10.51 12.69
N VAL A 73 13.47 11.57 12.11
CA VAL A 73 14.54 11.51 11.09
C VAL A 73 15.81 10.86 11.63
N GLU A 74 16.10 11.04 12.91
CA GLU A 74 17.25 10.43 13.60
C GLU A 74 17.21 8.91 13.57
N ALA A 75 16.03 8.34 13.43
CA ALA A 75 15.83 6.89 13.33
C ALA A 75 16.33 6.29 12.01
N LEU A 76 16.72 7.10 11.02
CA LEU A 76 17.40 6.63 9.79
C LEU A 76 18.69 5.84 10.08
N LYS A 77 19.36 6.12 11.22
CA LYS A 77 20.58 5.44 11.65
C LYS A 77 20.33 4.09 12.34
N ARG A 78 19.07 3.77 12.66
CA ARG A 78 18.68 2.54 13.35
C ARG A 78 18.48 1.37 12.38
N TYR A 79 18.52 0.15 12.95
CA TYR A 79 18.22 -1.09 12.25
C TYR A 79 16.74 -1.47 12.39
N PRO A 80 16.16 -2.19 11.43
CA PRO A 80 14.73 -2.59 11.46
C PRO A 80 14.32 -3.31 12.76
N SER A 81 15.19 -4.10 13.37
CA SER A 81 14.93 -4.79 14.63
C SER A 81 14.64 -3.87 15.84
N GLN A 82 15.00 -2.59 15.75
CA GLN A 82 14.81 -1.60 16.82
C GLN A 82 13.44 -0.88 16.74
N PHE A 83 12.54 -1.35 15.89
CA PHE A 83 11.22 -0.75 15.67
C PHE A 83 10.10 -1.75 16.00
N SER A 84 8.95 -1.23 16.45
CA SER A 84 7.73 -2.03 16.61
C SER A 84 7.18 -2.52 15.26
N GLY A 85 6.22 -3.46 15.26
CA GLY A 85 5.57 -3.97 14.05
C GLY A 85 4.95 -2.85 13.21
N GLY A 86 4.17 -1.98 13.83
CA GLY A 86 3.55 -0.83 13.14
C GLY A 86 4.56 0.19 12.63
N GLN A 87 5.66 0.43 13.36
CA GLN A 87 6.74 1.28 12.89
C GLN A 87 7.47 0.65 11.69
N ARG A 88 7.73 -0.67 11.70
CA ARG A 88 8.29 -1.38 10.54
C ARG A 88 7.38 -1.31 9.31
N GLN A 89 6.05 -1.39 9.52
CA GLN A 89 5.10 -1.23 8.42
C GLN A 89 5.15 0.19 7.81
N ARG A 90 5.25 1.23 8.63
CA ARG A 90 5.46 2.62 8.16
C ARG A 90 6.77 2.75 7.36
N LEU A 91 7.84 2.10 7.81
CA LEU A 91 9.11 2.06 7.08
C LEU A 91 9.01 1.31 5.75
N ALA A 92 8.24 0.23 5.67
CA ALA A 92 7.98 -0.50 4.42
C ALA A 92 7.22 0.40 3.42
N ILE A 93 6.24 1.17 3.89
CA ILE A 93 5.53 2.18 3.09
C ILE A 93 6.51 3.26 2.61
N ALA A 94 7.31 3.85 3.51
CA ALA A 94 8.30 4.86 3.15
C ALA A 94 9.30 4.35 2.09
N ARG A 95 9.76 3.11 2.22
CA ARG A 95 10.65 2.47 1.23
C ARG A 95 9.99 2.35 -0.15
N ALA A 96 8.72 1.95 -0.19
CA ALA A 96 7.99 1.88 -1.45
C ALA A 96 7.84 3.27 -2.09
N LEU A 97 7.52 4.29 -1.29
CA LEU A 97 7.37 5.68 -1.74
C LEU A 97 8.69 6.31 -2.21
N ALA A 98 9.85 5.84 -1.72
CA ALA A 98 11.16 6.32 -2.14
C ALA A 98 11.41 6.13 -3.64
N CYS A 99 10.74 5.17 -4.27
CA CYS A 99 10.78 4.96 -5.72
C CYS A 99 9.86 5.91 -6.51
N ARG A 100 9.09 6.80 -5.84
CA ARG A 100 8.08 7.68 -6.45
C ARG A 100 7.11 6.91 -7.35
N PRO A 101 6.38 5.92 -6.83
CA PRO A 101 5.51 5.08 -7.62
C PRO A 101 4.28 5.85 -8.13
N GLN A 102 3.70 5.38 -9.22
CA GLN A 102 2.39 5.81 -9.70
C GLN A 102 1.27 4.95 -9.11
N VAL A 103 1.60 3.67 -8.78
CA VAL A 103 0.68 2.74 -8.13
C VAL A 103 1.38 2.07 -6.96
N LEU A 104 0.70 2.04 -5.81
CA LEU A 104 1.09 1.30 -4.63
C LEU A 104 0.14 0.10 -4.47
N VAL A 105 0.71 -1.10 -4.46
CA VAL A 105 -0.02 -2.33 -4.12
C VAL A 105 0.21 -2.62 -2.65
N ALA A 106 -0.84 -2.60 -1.85
CA ALA A 106 -0.81 -2.94 -0.44
C ALA A 106 -1.43 -4.34 -0.25
N ASP A 107 -0.58 -5.34 -0.10
CA ASP A 107 -0.99 -6.74 0.02
C ASP A 107 -1.07 -7.12 1.50
N GLU A 108 -2.31 -7.18 2.02
CA GLU A 108 -2.63 -7.41 3.43
C GLU A 108 -1.80 -6.55 4.42
N ALA A 109 -1.45 -5.34 4.01
CA ALA A 109 -0.48 -4.47 4.68
C ALA A 109 -0.83 -4.09 6.13
N VAL A 110 -2.04 -4.40 6.61
CA VAL A 110 -2.50 -4.09 7.98
C VAL A 110 -3.01 -5.30 8.75
N SER A 111 -3.11 -6.48 8.15
CA SER A 111 -3.76 -7.67 8.74
C SER A 111 -3.09 -8.20 10.01
N ALA A 112 -1.78 -8.01 10.16
CA ALA A 112 -0.98 -8.46 11.31
C ALA A 112 -0.85 -7.41 12.42
N LEU A 113 -1.56 -6.28 12.32
CA LEU A 113 -1.47 -5.16 13.26
C LEU A 113 -2.69 -5.11 14.18
N ASP A 114 -2.51 -4.57 15.39
CA ASP A 114 -3.64 -4.26 16.25
C ASP A 114 -4.53 -3.15 15.66
N VAL A 115 -5.80 -3.10 16.09
CA VAL A 115 -6.82 -2.23 15.51
C VAL A 115 -6.42 -0.75 15.53
N SER A 116 -5.75 -0.30 16.59
CA SER A 116 -5.31 1.09 16.75
C SER A 116 -4.22 1.45 15.75
N VAL A 117 -3.21 0.58 15.60
CA VAL A 117 -2.13 0.77 14.65
C VAL A 117 -2.62 0.62 13.20
N GLN A 118 -3.55 -0.32 12.97
CA GLN A 118 -4.21 -0.49 11.67
C GLN A 118 -4.89 0.81 11.22
N ALA A 119 -5.71 1.44 12.08
CA ALA A 119 -6.36 2.72 11.77
C ALA A 119 -5.35 3.82 11.41
N GLN A 120 -4.24 3.90 12.12
CA GLN A 120 -3.18 4.85 11.83
C GLN A 120 -2.49 4.61 10.47
N ILE A 121 -2.29 3.35 10.07
CA ILE A 121 -1.71 3.01 8.77
C ILE A 121 -2.70 3.31 7.64
N LEU A 122 -3.99 3.04 7.81
CA LEU A 122 -5.02 3.37 6.82
C LEU A 122 -5.11 4.88 6.60
N THR A 123 -5.11 5.67 7.68
CA THR A 123 -5.05 7.14 7.59
C THR A 123 -3.80 7.61 6.83
N LEU A 124 -2.63 7.04 7.16
CA LEU A 124 -1.40 7.35 6.46
C LEU A 124 -1.47 7.05 4.95
N LEU A 125 -2.02 5.90 4.58
CA LEU A 125 -2.16 5.51 3.17
C LEU A 125 -3.09 6.46 2.41
N ARG A 126 -4.21 6.89 3.02
CA ARG A 126 -5.11 7.88 2.43
C ARG A 126 -4.41 9.24 2.25
N GLU A 127 -3.74 9.75 3.28
CA GLU A 127 -2.99 11.02 3.21
C GLU A 127 -1.91 11.00 2.12
N VAL A 128 -1.21 9.87 1.96
CA VAL A 128 -0.18 9.69 0.93
C VAL A 128 -0.81 9.62 -0.45
N GLN A 129 -1.92 8.89 -0.61
CA GLN A 129 -2.68 8.80 -1.86
C GLN A 129 -3.13 10.18 -2.33
N ASP A 130 -3.78 10.95 -1.45
CA ASP A 130 -4.31 12.28 -1.76
C ASP A 130 -3.20 13.26 -2.12
N ARG A 131 -2.11 13.26 -1.35
CA ARG A 131 -1.00 14.20 -1.56
C ARG A 131 -0.19 13.91 -2.83
N LEU A 132 0.04 12.62 -3.14
CA LEU A 132 0.89 12.22 -4.27
C LEU A 132 0.10 11.89 -5.54
N GLY A 133 -1.23 11.83 -5.46
CA GLY A 133 -2.09 11.46 -6.58
C GLY A 133 -1.83 10.04 -7.09
N LEU A 134 -1.38 9.12 -6.20
CA LEU A 134 -1.04 7.76 -6.60
C LEU A 134 -2.26 6.83 -6.61
N GLY A 135 -2.28 5.88 -7.54
CA GLY A 135 -3.23 4.77 -7.50
C GLY A 135 -2.92 3.82 -6.34
N LEU A 136 -3.95 3.42 -5.58
CA LEU A 136 -3.81 2.45 -4.50
C LEU A 136 -4.60 1.18 -4.84
N LEU A 137 -3.91 0.05 -4.99
CA LEU A 137 -4.52 -1.28 -5.05
C LEU A 137 -4.37 -1.94 -3.68
N PHE A 138 -5.46 -2.00 -2.93
CA PHE A 138 -5.46 -2.56 -1.59
C PHE A 138 -6.07 -3.97 -1.58
N ILE A 139 -5.28 -4.98 -1.20
CA ILE A 139 -5.71 -6.37 -1.08
C ILE A 139 -5.96 -6.66 0.39
N THR A 140 -7.17 -7.11 0.72
CA THR A 140 -7.56 -7.43 2.09
C THR A 140 -8.67 -8.46 2.13
N HIS A 141 -8.75 -9.21 3.22
CA HIS A 141 -9.89 -10.03 3.57
C HIS A 141 -10.84 -9.34 4.57
N ASP A 142 -10.47 -8.17 5.08
CA ASP A 142 -11.33 -7.38 5.99
C ASP A 142 -12.18 -6.38 5.18
N LEU A 143 -13.46 -6.66 5.08
CA LEU A 143 -14.43 -5.84 4.37
C LEU A 143 -14.58 -4.43 4.96
N ARG A 144 -14.34 -4.26 6.28
CA ARG A 144 -14.42 -2.95 6.95
C ARG A 144 -13.27 -2.05 6.48
N VAL A 145 -12.09 -2.62 6.29
CA VAL A 145 -10.93 -1.90 5.75
C VAL A 145 -11.20 -1.46 4.32
N ALA A 146 -11.73 -2.36 3.48
CA ALA A 146 -12.09 -2.03 2.11
C ALA A 146 -13.16 -0.92 2.05
N ALA A 147 -14.17 -0.97 2.94
CA ALA A 147 -15.20 0.05 3.02
C ALA A 147 -14.67 1.44 3.41
N GLN A 148 -13.64 1.50 4.27
CA GLN A 148 -13.05 2.76 4.73
C GLN A 148 -12.07 3.39 3.72
N LEU A 149 -11.34 2.56 2.97
CA LEU A 149 -10.21 3.03 2.18
C LEU A 149 -10.50 3.07 0.67
N CYS A 150 -11.35 2.18 0.16
CA CYS A 150 -11.45 1.93 -1.27
C CYS A 150 -12.71 2.56 -1.88
N ASP A 151 -12.55 3.30 -2.99
CA ASP A 151 -13.66 3.87 -3.75
C ASP A 151 -14.36 2.79 -4.60
N ARG A 152 -13.61 1.77 -5.02
CA ARG A 152 -14.11 0.62 -5.81
C ARG A 152 -13.58 -0.67 -5.21
N VAL A 153 -14.38 -1.73 -5.34
CA VAL A 153 -14.01 -3.08 -4.90
C VAL A 153 -14.10 -4.07 -6.05
N LEU A 154 -13.21 -5.07 -5.99
CA LEU A 154 -13.25 -6.28 -6.81
C LEU A 154 -13.32 -7.48 -5.86
N VAL A 155 -14.40 -8.23 -5.90
CA VAL A 155 -14.56 -9.43 -5.08
C VAL A 155 -14.03 -10.63 -5.87
N MET A 156 -13.03 -11.30 -5.30
CA MET A 156 -12.42 -12.50 -5.90
C MET A 156 -12.87 -13.77 -5.19
N HIS A 157 -13.20 -14.78 -5.97
CA HIS A 157 -13.51 -16.13 -5.48
C HIS A 157 -12.94 -17.17 -6.42
N GLN A 158 -12.18 -18.14 -5.89
CA GLN A 158 -11.55 -19.23 -6.66
C GLN A 158 -10.76 -18.73 -7.91
N GLY A 159 -10.01 -17.64 -7.73
CA GLY A 159 -9.18 -17.08 -8.80
C GLY A 159 -9.93 -16.21 -9.85
N HIS A 160 -11.25 -16.04 -9.71
CA HIS A 160 -12.07 -15.22 -10.61
C HIS A 160 -12.62 -13.98 -9.90
N ILE A 161 -12.73 -12.87 -10.64
CA ILE A 161 -13.49 -11.70 -10.18
C ILE A 161 -14.97 -12.02 -10.38
N VAL A 162 -15.71 -12.18 -9.28
CA VAL A 162 -17.14 -12.56 -9.30
C VAL A 162 -18.06 -11.35 -9.21
N GLU A 163 -17.57 -10.23 -8.68
CA GLU A 163 -18.29 -8.97 -8.60
C GLU A 163 -17.32 -7.80 -8.54
N GLN A 164 -17.69 -6.66 -9.12
CA GLN A 164 -16.92 -5.43 -9.04
C GLN A 164 -17.82 -4.19 -9.18
N GLY A 165 -17.42 -3.10 -8.55
CA GLY A 165 -18.17 -1.84 -8.65
C GLY A 165 -17.72 -0.79 -7.64
N PRO A 166 -18.42 0.35 -7.59
CA PRO A 166 -18.28 1.31 -6.50
C PRO A 166 -18.53 0.62 -5.16
N THR A 167 -17.68 0.88 -4.17
CA THR A 167 -17.75 0.21 -2.86
C THR A 167 -19.14 0.35 -2.23
N ALA A 168 -19.70 1.57 -2.23
CA ALA A 168 -21.04 1.83 -1.70
C ALA A 168 -22.13 0.96 -2.35
N GLN A 169 -22.06 0.78 -3.67
CA GLN A 169 -23.06 0.00 -4.40
C GLN A 169 -22.94 -1.50 -4.10
N VAL A 170 -21.71 -2.05 -4.17
CA VAL A 170 -21.48 -3.49 -3.94
C VAL A 170 -21.85 -3.88 -2.50
N TYR A 171 -21.62 -2.99 -1.53
CA TYR A 171 -21.95 -3.25 -0.12
C TYR A 171 -23.46 -3.11 0.16
N ALA A 172 -24.14 -2.13 -0.47
CA ALA A 172 -25.57 -1.94 -0.27
C ALA A 172 -26.44 -2.96 -1.03
N GLN A 173 -25.99 -3.37 -2.23
CA GLN A 173 -26.76 -4.23 -3.13
C GLN A 173 -25.85 -5.27 -3.82
N PRO A 174 -25.29 -6.24 -3.08
CA PRO A 174 -24.43 -7.26 -3.64
C PRO A 174 -25.22 -8.16 -4.62
N SER A 175 -24.75 -8.28 -5.85
CA SER A 175 -25.38 -9.06 -6.90
C SER A 175 -25.01 -10.54 -6.85
N HIS A 176 -23.75 -10.85 -6.48
CA HIS A 176 -23.24 -12.22 -6.46
C HIS A 176 -23.48 -12.91 -5.12
N ALA A 177 -23.88 -14.20 -5.15
CA ALA A 177 -24.18 -14.97 -3.94
C ALA A 177 -22.98 -15.10 -2.96
N TYR A 178 -21.76 -15.14 -3.49
CA TYR A 178 -20.55 -15.17 -2.65
C TYR A 178 -20.33 -13.84 -1.92
N THR A 179 -20.53 -12.71 -2.60
CA THR A 179 -20.41 -11.38 -1.98
C THR A 179 -21.43 -11.20 -0.87
N ARG A 180 -22.68 -11.61 -1.08
CA ARG A 180 -23.72 -11.60 -0.02
C ARG A 180 -23.27 -12.37 1.21
N ARG A 181 -22.80 -13.61 1.03
CA ARG A 181 -22.30 -14.43 2.15
C ARG A 181 -21.12 -13.80 2.88
N LEU A 182 -20.20 -13.15 2.16
CA LEU A 182 -19.08 -12.44 2.80
C LEU A 182 -19.56 -11.27 3.65
N LEU A 183 -20.51 -10.48 3.14
CA LEU A 183 -21.09 -9.34 3.86
C LEU A 183 -21.93 -9.77 5.06
N ASP A 184 -22.74 -10.83 4.92
CA ASP A 184 -23.54 -11.41 6.00
C ASP A 184 -22.67 -11.99 7.13
N ALA A 185 -21.48 -12.50 6.80
CA ALA A 185 -20.52 -13.03 7.77
C ALA A 185 -19.67 -11.94 8.44
N ALA A 186 -19.68 -10.71 7.90
CA ALA A 186 -18.93 -9.60 8.49
C ALA A 186 -19.61 -9.13 9.80
N PRO A 187 -18.82 -8.80 10.85
CA PRO A 187 -19.39 -8.26 12.09
C PRO A 187 -20.20 -6.99 11.82
N ALA A 188 -21.32 -6.82 12.51
CA ALA A 188 -22.41 -5.86 12.27
C ALA A 188 -22.09 -4.34 12.36
N ALA A 189 -20.85 -3.93 12.22
CA ALA A 189 -20.43 -2.52 12.22
C ALA A 189 -19.57 -2.21 10.99
N LEU A 190 -20.15 -2.27 9.78
CA LEU A 190 -19.59 -1.52 8.67
C LEU A 190 -19.79 -0.02 8.98
N PRO A 191 -18.73 0.82 8.93
CA PRO A 191 -18.87 2.25 9.15
C PRO A 191 -19.90 2.81 8.16
N ALA A 192 -20.75 3.74 8.62
CA ALA A 192 -21.64 4.48 7.74
C ALA A 192 -20.80 5.13 6.64
N MET A 193 -21.02 4.74 5.39
CA MET A 193 -20.30 5.31 4.26
C MET A 193 -20.84 6.70 4.01
N GLU A 194 -20.05 7.73 4.35
CA GLU A 194 -20.36 9.08 3.89
C GLU A 194 -20.23 9.13 2.37
N PRO A 195 -21.18 9.77 1.67
CA PRO A 195 -21.09 9.92 0.22
C PRO A 195 -19.85 10.73 -0.13
N VAL A 196 -18.98 10.16 -0.96
CA VAL A 196 -17.83 10.87 -1.53
C VAL A 196 -18.38 12.04 -2.36
N HIS A 197 -18.14 13.27 -1.93
CA HIS A 197 -18.45 14.46 -2.70
C HIS A 197 -17.63 14.43 -4.01
N SER A 198 -18.37 14.46 -5.11
CA SER A 198 -17.91 14.54 -6.50
C SER A 198 -17.14 15.83 -6.76
#